data_6b74aff9fc7ff769317223f2719b2bcf
#
_entry.id   6b74aff9fc7ff769317223f2719b2bcf
#
_cell.length_a   1.000
_cell.length_b   1.000
_cell.length_c   1.000
_cell.angle_alpha   90.00
_cell.angle_beta   90.00
_cell.angle_gamma   90.00
#
_symmetry.space_group_name_H-M   'P 1'
#
loop_
_entity.id
_entity.type
_entity.pdbx_description
1 polymer ?
#
loop_
_entity_poly.entity_id
_entity_poly.type
_entity_poly.pdbx_seq_one_letter_code
_entity_poly.pdbx_strand_id
1 'polypeptide(L)'
;VDTAAAGKVYYLNFKPEQDEAWQALAKTYTEETGVPVTVVTAASGQYETTLMSEMAKSDAPTLFQVNGPVGLANWKDYCYDLTGSKILGDLTSDSYALKDGDATVAIGYVIESYGLITNKTLLEKAGYTTDDIKSFADLKKVAEDITARKDELGFAAFTSAGMDSSSDWRFKTHLANLPIYFEYQADGIGSTDAIKGTYLDNYKDMFDLYINNSTCAPTELAGKTGDDSRNEFLDNEAVFFQNGSWEYNNLVGDGKPFTDDDLTMIPVYIGVGDEANQGLCTGTENYWCVNKEADQADIDATLDFMYWCVSSDEGTKAMANDMGFVIPFKNAQESPNLFVKVDNALTAEGKTPVAWCFSTMPSENWKNGVGSALTAYAAGTGDWNAVVTAFVDGWKTEAALNAG
;
A
#
# COMPACT_ATOMS: atom_id res chain seq x y z
N VAL A 1 35.46 16.75 19.90
CA VAL A 1 34.55 16.81 18.77
C VAL A 1 33.31 17.50 19.27
N ASP A 2 33.01 18.64 18.71
CA ASP A 2 31.88 19.49 19.12
C ASP A 2 30.58 18.83 18.62
N THR A 3 29.91 18.08 19.50
CA THR A 3 28.64 17.40 19.18
C THR A 3 27.47 18.38 19.04
N ALA A 4 27.65 19.66 19.39
CA ALA A 4 26.61 20.67 19.28
C ALA A 4 26.23 21.03 17.83
N ALA A 5 27.07 20.64 16.85
CA ALA A 5 26.84 20.88 15.43
C ALA A 5 26.21 19.69 14.68
N ALA A 6 25.85 18.60 15.38
CA ALA A 6 25.48 17.33 14.73
C ALA A 6 24.07 17.31 14.09
N GLY A 7 23.26 18.35 14.29
CA GLY A 7 21.90 18.38 13.78
C GLY A 7 20.94 17.43 14.49
N LYS A 8 19.72 17.39 14.01
CA LYS A 8 18.64 16.52 14.54
C LYS A 8 17.79 15.98 13.38
N VAL A 9 17.07 14.89 13.64
CA VAL A 9 16.14 14.27 12.71
C VAL A 9 14.73 14.35 13.28
N TYR A 10 13.78 14.80 12.46
CA TYR A 10 12.37 14.70 12.76
C TYR A 10 11.70 13.94 11.60
N TYR A 11 11.30 12.69 11.88
CA TYR A 11 10.63 11.83 10.93
C TYR A 11 9.13 11.79 11.18
N LEU A 12 8.34 12.25 10.21
CA LEU A 12 6.89 12.04 10.22
C LEU A 12 6.60 10.72 9.52
N ASN A 13 6.33 9.69 10.32
CA ASN A 13 6.10 8.33 9.85
C ASN A 13 4.69 8.13 9.33
N PHE A 14 4.60 7.54 8.15
CA PHE A 14 3.33 7.23 7.46
C PHE A 14 2.64 5.98 7.99
N LYS A 15 3.38 5.00 8.52
CA LYS A 15 2.88 3.65 8.82
C LYS A 15 2.58 3.47 10.31
N PRO A 16 1.29 3.59 10.74
CA PRO A 16 0.93 3.40 12.14
C PRO A 16 1.33 2.02 12.70
N GLU A 17 1.26 0.99 11.88
CA GLU A 17 1.62 -0.39 12.24
C GLU A 17 3.09 -0.56 12.60
N GLN A 18 3.94 0.41 12.24
CA GLN A 18 5.38 0.37 12.48
C GLN A 18 5.85 1.38 13.54
N ASP A 19 4.94 2.06 14.22
CA ASP A 19 5.30 3.11 15.17
C ASP A 19 6.27 2.61 16.24
N GLU A 20 5.95 1.50 16.88
CA GLU A 20 6.79 0.93 17.93
C GLU A 20 8.19 0.59 17.43
N ALA A 21 8.28 -0.04 16.26
CA ALA A 21 9.57 -0.40 15.66
C ALA A 21 10.39 0.83 15.30
N TRP A 22 9.76 1.88 14.74
CA TRP A 22 10.45 3.14 14.45
C TRP A 22 10.91 3.87 15.71
N GLN A 23 10.12 3.88 16.78
CA GLN A 23 10.53 4.48 18.06
C GLN A 23 11.78 3.77 18.61
N ALA A 24 11.79 2.43 18.57
CA ALA A 24 12.94 1.64 19.03
C ALA A 24 14.19 1.87 18.17
N LEU A 25 14.04 1.93 16.86
CA LEU A 25 15.17 2.14 15.94
C LEU A 25 15.76 3.54 16.09
N ALA A 26 14.92 4.55 16.25
CA ALA A 26 15.34 5.93 16.51
C ALA A 26 16.16 6.01 17.81
N LYS A 27 15.71 5.34 18.86
CA LYS A 27 16.41 5.27 20.13
C LYS A 27 17.80 4.64 20.00
N THR A 28 17.89 3.53 19.28
CA THR A 28 19.17 2.84 19.00
C THR A 28 20.15 3.77 18.28
N TYR A 29 19.68 4.48 17.25
CA TYR A 29 20.51 5.42 16.51
C TYR A 29 21.02 6.56 17.38
N THR A 30 20.15 7.13 18.22
CA THR A 30 20.54 8.21 19.15
C THR A 30 21.57 7.71 20.17
N GLU A 31 21.40 6.50 20.69
CA GLU A 31 22.36 5.89 21.62
C GLU A 31 23.75 5.68 20.99
N GLU A 32 23.79 5.29 19.70
CA GLU A 32 25.05 5.09 18.98
C GLU A 32 25.74 6.40 18.58
N THR A 33 25.00 7.38 18.15
CA THR A 33 25.54 8.57 17.45
C THR A 33 25.44 9.85 18.26
N GLY A 34 24.56 9.92 19.26
CA GLY A 34 24.24 11.12 19.98
C GLY A 34 23.28 12.06 19.21
N VAL A 35 22.88 11.72 17.99
CA VAL A 35 21.97 12.51 17.19
C VAL A 35 20.52 12.29 17.64
N PRO A 36 19.80 13.35 18.05
CA PRO A 36 18.40 13.21 18.43
C PRO A 36 17.55 12.85 17.22
N VAL A 37 16.70 11.84 17.38
CA VAL A 37 15.71 11.43 16.37
C VAL A 37 14.33 11.41 17.01
N THR A 38 13.44 12.25 16.49
CA THR A 38 12.02 12.28 16.88
C THR A 38 11.21 11.62 15.79
N VAL A 39 10.41 10.61 16.15
CA VAL A 39 9.44 9.97 15.27
C VAL A 39 8.05 10.33 15.74
N VAL A 40 7.28 10.98 14.87
CA VAL A 40 5.85 11.22 15.06
C VAL A 40 5.11 10.42 14.01
N THR A 41 4.14 9.63 14.43
CA THR A 41 3.37 8.78 13.53
C THR A 41 1.99 9.36 13.32
N ALA A 42 1.62 9.61 12.06
CA ALA A 42 0.29 10.06 11.70
C ALA A 42 -0.73 8.93 11.87
N ALA A 43 -1.94 9.28 12.28
CA ALA A 43 -3.03 8.32 12.33
C ALA A 43 -3.40 7.81 10.93
N SER A 44 -3.94 6.61 10.84
CA SER A 44 -4.38 6.01 9.58
C SER A 44 -5.31 6.94 8.81
N GLY A 45 -5.02 7.14 7.53
CA GLY A 45 -5.80 8.01 6.65
C GLY A 45 -5.63 9.52 6.88
N GLN A 46 -4.74 9.93 7.81
CA GLN A 46 -4.55 11.33 8.20
C GLN A 46 -3.18 11.90 7.85
N TYR A 47 -2.37 11.18 7.06
CA TYR A 47 -0.99 11.58 6.81
C TYR A 47 -0.88 12.95 6.13
N GLU A 48 -1.60 13.15 5.02
CA GLU A 48 -1.54 14.43 4.27
C GLU A 48 -1.94 15.62 5.13
N THR A 49 -3.02 15.49 5.89
CA THR A 49 -3.50 16.56 6.80
C THR A 49 -2.45 16.85 7.87
N THR A 50 -1.86 15.80 8.45
CA THR A 50 -0.84 15.92 9.47
C THR A 50 0.44 16.56 8.89
N LEU A 51 0.87 16.13 7.69
CA LEU A 51 2.04 16.65 7.02
C LEU A 51 1.88 18.16 6.72
N MET A 52 0.72 18.57 6.20
CA MET A 52 0.42 19.99 5.95
C MET A 52 0.54 20.82 7.22
N SER A 53 -0.01 20.33 8.32
CA SER A 53 0.03 21.00 9.61
C SER A 53 1.46 21.08 10.16
N GLU A 54 2.21 19.97 10.12
CA GLU A 54 3.57 19.92 10.66
C GLU A 54 4.57 20.73 9.82
N MET A 55 4.45 20.72 8.48
CA MET A 55 5.34 21.49 7.61
C MET A 55 5.17 23.02 7.74
N ALA A 56 4.04 23.45 8.26
CA ALA A 56 3.80 24.87 8.54
C ALA A 56 4.47 25.36 9.83
N LYS A 57 4.98 24.48 10.66
CA LYS A 57 5.64 24.82 11.94
C LYS A 57 7.10 25.21 11.74
N SER A 58 7.66 25.96 12.70
CA SER A 58 9.09 26.27 12.70
C SER A 58 9.97 25.03 12.92
N ASP A 59 9.45 24.01 13.64
CA ASP A 59 10.10 22.73 13.83
C ASP A 59 9.39 21.68 12.97
N ALA A 60 9.58 21.81 11.65
CA ALA A 60 8.95 20.95 10.67
C ALA A 60 9.69 19.61 10.50
N PRO A 61 9.02 18.57 10.00
CA PRO A 61 9.71 17.31 9.66
C PRO A 61 10.88 17.54 8.72
N THR A 62 12.00 16.88 9.02
CA THR A 62 13.17 16.83 8.13
C THR A 62 13.09 15.67 7.16
N LEU A 63 12.37 14.62 7.56
CA LEU A 63 12.13 13.41 6.78
C LEU A 63 10.63 13.15 6.73
N PHE A 64 10.09 12.99 5.53
CA PHE A 64 8.66 12.73 5.34
C PHE A 64 8.43 11.80 4.14
N GLN A 65 7.19 11.37 3.95
CA GLN A 65 6.81 10.47 2.86
C GLN A 65 5.94 11.17 1.84
N VAL A 66 6.11 10.80 0.58
CA VAL A 66 5.14 11.02 -0.49
C VAL A 66 4.67 9.68 -1.04
N ASN A 67 3.41 9.61 -1.46
CA ASN A 67 2.82 8.41 -2.05
C ASN A 67 2.98 8.45 -3.58
N GLY A 68 4.15 8.03 -4.04
CA GLY A 68 4.48 7.98 -5.46
C GLY A 68 4.55 9.36 -6.13
N PRO A 69 4.62 9.39 -7.47
CA PRO A 69 4.68 10.64 -8.23
C PRO A 69 3.46 11.55 -8.02
N VAL A 70 2.28 10.96 -7.81
CA VAL A 70 1.05 11.74 -7.57
C VAL A 70 1.16 12.54 -6.26
N GLY A 71 1.64 11.88 -5.19
CA GLY A 71 1.91 12.55 -3.93
C GLY A 71 3.05 13.55 -4.03
N LEU A 72 4.11 13.21 -4.79
CA LEU A 72 5.25 14.11 -5.00
C LEU A 72 4.84 15.42 -5.64
N ALA A 73 3.88 15.42 -6.56
CA ALA A 73 3.41 16.64 -7.23
C ALA A 73 2.97 17.72 -6.24
N ASN A 74 2.46 17.34 -5.07
CA ASN A 74 2.03 18.27 -4.03
C ASN A 74 3.17 18.79 -3.16
N TRP A 75 4.32 18.08 -3.13
CA TRP A 75 5.40 18.34 -2.18
C TRP A 75 6.76 18.56 -2.81
N LYS A 76 6.88 18.50 -4.13
CA LYS A 76 8.18 18.57 -4.83
C LYS A 76 8.98 19.81 -4.48
N ASP A 77 8.32 20.93 -4.24
CA ASP A 77 8.98 22.21 -3.91
C ASP A 77 9.63 22.22 -2.51
N TYR A 78 9.30 21.23 -1.69
CA TYR A 78 9.89 21.03 -0.36
C TYR A 78 11.02 20.01 -0.34
N CYS A 79 11.28 19.33 -1.47
CA CYS A 79 12.15 18.16 -1.51
C CYS A 79 13.60 18.55 -1.82
N TYR A 80 14.51 18.10 -0.96
CA TYR A 80 15.94 18.24 -1.14
C TYR A 80 16.43 17.32 -2.26
N ASP A 81 17.37 17.79 -3.08
CA ASP A 81 18.00 16.97 -4.15
C ASP A 81 18.96 15.95 -3.54
N LEU A 82 18.62 14.67 -3.69
CA LEU A 82 19.38 13.53 -3.15
C LEU A 82 20.51 13.06 -4.06
N THR A 83 20.71 13.71 -5.22
CA THR A 83 21.75 13.34 -6.18
C THR A 83 23.13 13.35 -5.50
N GLY A 84 23.87 12.27 -5.65
CA GLY A 84 25.19 12.10 -5.03
C GLY A 84 25.16 11.66 -3.57
N SER A 85 23.99 11.49 -2.95
CA SER A 85 23.88 10.97 -1.58
C SER A 85 24.27 9.49 -1.52
N LYS A 86 24.76 9.06 -0.36
CA LYS A 86 25.13 7.65 -0.15
C LYS A 86 23.94 6.72 -0.29
N ILE A 87 22.78 7.13 0.21
CA ILE A 87 21.57 6.30 0.16
C ILE A 87 21.13 6.06 -1.28
N LEU A 88 21.19 7.09 -2.13
CA LEU A 88 20.85 6.93 -3.54
C LEU A 88 21.80 5.95 -4.23
N GLY A 89 23.08 6.01 -3.91
CA GLY A 89 24.08 5.09 -4.47
C GLY A 89 23.92 3.63 -4.02
N ASP A 90 23.20 3.39 -2.94
CA ASP A 90 22.93 2.07 -2.39
C ASP A 90 21.63 1.43 -2.90
N LEU A 91 20.83 2.19 -3.64
CA LEU A 91 19.56 1.73 -4.21
C LEU A 91 19.81 0.67 -5.30
N THR A 92 19.03 -0.42 -5.29
CA THR A 92 19.23 -1.55 -6.21
C THR A 92 18.77 -1.28 -7.63
N SER A 93 17.88 -0.30 -7.83
CA SER A 93 17.37 0.10 -9.14
C SER A 93 16.90 1.55 -9.13
N ASP A 94 17.19 2.28 -10.20
CA ASP A 94 16.71 3.65 -10.40
C ASP A 94 15.17 3.74 -10.47
N SER A 95 14.50 2.61 -10.73
CA SER A 95 13.02 2.56 -10.75
C SER A 95 12.40 2.85 -9.39
N TYR A 96 13.18 2.77 -8.30
CA TYR A 96 12.72 3.10 -6.94
C TYR A 96 13.05 4.53 -6.53
N ALA A 97 13.42 5.39 -7.46
CA ALA A 97 13.66 6.80 -7.23
C ALA A 97 12.70 7.66 -8.05
N LEU A 98 12.32 8.81 -7.50
CA LEU A 98 11.50 9.78 -8.21
C LEU A 98 12.30 11.03 -8.51
N LYS A 99 12.10 11.59 -9.70
CA LYS A 99 12.80 12.78 -10.18
C LYS A 99 11.86 13.98 -10.31
N ASP A 100 12.44 15.16 -10.11
CA ASP A 100 11.87 16.44 -10.49
C ASP A 100 12.92 17.13 -11.40
N GLY A 101 12.69 17.05 -12.71
CA GLY A 101 13.71 17.41 -13.68
C GLY A 101 14.93 16.49 -13.58
N ASP A 102 16.11 17.09 -13.39
CA ASP A 102 17.37 16.34 -13.23
C ASP A 102 17.65 15.94 -11.78
N ALA A 103 16.89 16.48 -10.82
CA ALA A 103 17.05 16.18 -9.40
C ALA A 103 16.35 14.88 -9.03
N THR A 104 17.01 14.05 -8.22
CA THR A 104 16.36 12.90 -7.56
C THR A 104 15.86 13.37 -6.20
N VAL A 105 14.54 13.40 -6.01
CA VAL A 105 13.91 14.05 -4.86
C VAL A 105 13.19 13.11 -3.91
N ALA A 106 13.07 11.83 -4.28
CA ALA A 106 12.44 10.84 -3.42
C ALA A 106 13.04 9.45 -3.67
N ILE A 107 13.10 8.66 -2.61
CA ILE A 107 13.63 7.29 -2.64
C ILE A 107 12.62 6.33 -2.03
N GLY A 108 12.27 5.27 -2.77
CA GLY A 108 11.47 4.18 -2.24
C GLY A 108 12.18 3.49 -1.09
N TYR A 109 11.49 3.28 0.04
CA TYR A 109 12.13 2.67 1.20
C TYR A 109 11.55 1.28 1.54
N VAL A 110 10.47 0.87 0.91
CA VAL A 110 9.90 -0.46 1.08
C VAL A 110 9.19 -0.91 -0.19
N ILE A 111 9.37 -2.19 -0.54
CA ILE A 111 8.61 -2.86 -1.59
C ILE A 111 7.50 -3.66 -0.91
N GLU A 112 6.28 -3.54 -1.41
CA GLU A 112 5.11 -4.15 -0.82
C GLU A 112 4.32 -4.96 -1.83
N SER A 113 3.53 -5.91 -1.33
CA SER A 113 2.62 -6.71 -2.14
C SER A 113 1.24 -6.68 -1.52
N TYR A 114 0.19 -6.73 -2.35
CA TYR A 114 -1.17 -6.91 -1.87
C TYR A 114 -1.91 -7.97 -2.69
N GLY A 115 -2.98 -8.43 -2.09
CA GLY A 115 -3.85 -9.46 -2.64
C GLY A 115 -5.04 -9.67 -1.72
N LEU A 116 -5.52 -10.88 -1.61
CA LEU A 116 -6.52 -11.28 -0.62
C LEU A 116 -5.82 -12.01 0.51
N ILE A 117 -5.69 -11.36 1.66
CA ILE A 117 -5.23 -12.01 2.89
C ILE A 117 -6.29 -13.05 3.26
N THR A 118 -5.87 -14.30 3.44
CA THR A 118 -6.77 -15.44 3.54
C THR A 118 -6.59 -16.17 4.87
N ASN A 119 -7.70 -16.33 5.59
CA ASN A 119 -7.78 -17.20 6.76
C ASN A 119 -7.96 -18.64 6.29
N LYS A 120 -6.86 -19.41 6.27
CA LYS A 120 -6.87 -20.80 5.79
C LYS A 120 -7.74 -21.71 6.64
N THR A 121 -7.79 -21.46 7.94
CA THR A 121 -8.61 -22.26 8.88
C THR A 121 -10.09 -22.17 8.55
N LEU A 122 -10.60 -20.95 8.33
CA LEU A 122 -11.99 -20.74 7.95
C LEU A 122 -12.28 -21.28 6.54
N LEU A 123 -11.33 -21.13 5.61
CA LEU A 123 -11.48 -21.65 4.26
C LEU A 123 -11.62 -23.18 4.28
N GLU A 124 -10.81 -23.87 5.09
CA GLU A 124 -10.89 -25.33 5.28
C GLU A 124 -12.21 -25.76 5.91
N LYS A 125 -12.73 -25.00 6.87
CA LYS A 125 -14.06 -25.24 7.47
C LYS A 125 -15.17 -25.15 6.43
N ALA A 126 -14.99 -24.31 5.41
CA ALA A 126 -15.93 -24.21 4.29
C ALA A 126 -15.75 -25.35 3.26
N GLY A 127 -14.71 -26.17 3.41
CA GLY A 127 -14.44 -27.30 2.52
C GLY A 127 -13.50 -27.00 1.36
N TYR A 128 -12.72 -25.91 1.46
CA TYR A 128 -11.81 -25.47 0.40
C TYR A 128 -10.38 -25.29 0.90
N THR A 129 -9.44 -25.29 -0.04
CA THR A 129 -8.08 -24.81 0.14
C THR A 129 -7.78 -23.75 -0.92
N THR A 130 -6.64 -23.08 -0.82
CA THR A 130 -6.24 -22.09 -1.84
C THR A 130 -5.98 -22.71 -3.21
N ASP A 131 -5.74 -24.02 -3.28
CA ASP A 131 -5.61 -24.73 -4.56
C ASP A 131 -6.92 -24.74 -5.35
N ASP A 132 -8.05 -24.52 -4.71
CA ASP A 132 -9.36 -24.41 -5.35
C ASP A 132 -9.61 -23.04 -5.98
N ILE A 133 -8.72 -22.08 -5.78
CA ILE A 133 -8.88 -20.68 -6.21
C ILE A 133 -7.70 -20.26 -7.09
N LYS A 134 -7.88 -20.38 -8.41
CA LYS A 134 -6.86 -20.07 -9.43
C LYS A 134 -7.36 -19.11 -10.50
N SER A 135 -8.56 -18.57 -10.31
CA SER A 135 -9.22 -17.67 -11.24
C SER A 135 -10.32 -16.86 -10.54
N PHE A 136 -10.81 -15.83 -11.20
CA PHE A 136 -12.00 -15.12 -10.73
C PHE A 136 -13.23 -16.05 -10.63
N ALA A 137 -13.40 -16.92 -11.62
CA ALA A 137 -14.52 -17.89 -11.61
C ALA A 137 -14.47 -18.80 -10.39
N ASP A 138 -13.28 -19.26 -10.01
CA ASP A 138 -13.08 -20.08 -8.81
C ASP A 138 -13.38 -19.28 -7.54
N LEU A 139 -12.87 -18.06 -7.44
CA LEU A 139 -13.11 -17.17 -6.31
C LEU A 139 -14.60 -16.89 -6.14
N LYS A 140 -15.28 -16.59 -7.23
CA LYS A 140 -16.73 -16.36 -7.23
C LYS A 140 -17.50 -17.57 -6.70
N LYS A 141 -17.18 -18.76 -7.18
CA LYS A 141 -17.80 -19.99 -6.73
C LYS A 141 -17.62 -20.20 -5.22
N VAL A 142 -16.41 -20.02 -4.72
CA VAL A 142 -16.10 -20.19 -3.30
C VAL A 142 -16.81 -19.14 -2.46
N ALA A 143 -16.75 -17.88 -2.86
CA ALA A 143 -17.35 -16.78 -2.12
C ALA A 143 -18.89 -16.90 -2.07
N GLU A 144 -19.52 -17.21 -3.17
CA GLU A 144 -20.98 -17.38 -3.22
C GLU A 144 -21.44 -18.59 -2.42
N ASP A 145 -20.69 -19.70 -2.43
CA ASP A 145 -21.00 -20.87 -1.62
C ASP A 145 -20.88 -20.56 -0.13
N ILE A 146 -19.83 -19.86 0.30
CA ILE A 146 -19.68 -19.43 1.70
C ILE A 146 -20.87 -18.56 2.12
N THR A 147 -21.26 -17.61 1.27
CA THR A 147 -22.42 -16.74 1.53
C THR A 147 -23.72 -17.55 1.67
N ALA A 148 -23.92 -18.53 0.79
CA ALA A 148 -25.11 -19.40 0.84
C ALA A 148 -25.18 -20.22 2.12
N ARG A 149 -24.05 -20.56 2.72
CA ARG A 149 -23.93 -21.34 3.95
C ARG A 149 -23.52 -20.51 5.16
N LYS A 150 -23.65 -19.18 5.08
CA LYS A 150 -23.19 -18.24 6.12
C LYS A 150 -23.74 -18.56 7.50
N ASP A 151 -25.03 -18.91 7.60
CA ASP A 151 -25.68 -19.24 8.86
C ASP A 151 -25.13 -20.53 9.45
N GLU A 152 -24.84 -21.53 8.61
CA GLU A 152 -24.23 -22.79 9.03
C GLU A 152 -22.77 -22.61 9.44
N LEU A 153 -21.99 -21.87 8.63
CA LEU A 153 -20.56 -21.71 8.82
C LEU A 153 -20.22 -20.74 9.94
N GLY A 154 -21.05 -19.71 10.15
CA GLY A 154 -20.81 -18.67 11.15
C GLY A 154 -19.84 -17.58 10.74
N PHE A 155 -19.50 -17.46 9.44
CA PHE A 155 -18.63 -16.41 8.91
C PHE A 155 -18.98 -16.07 7.46
N ALA A 156 -18.53 -14.93 7.00
CA ALA A 156 -18.69 -14.43 5.63
C ALA A 156 -17.48 -14.78 4.76
N ALA A 157 -17.61 -14.60 3.43
CA ALA A 157 -16.50 -14.74 2.52
C ALA A 157 -15.51 -13.60 2.70
N PHE A 158 -15.97 -12.34 2.61
CA PHE A 158 -15.12 -11.16 2.69
C PHE A 158 -15.40 -10.33 3.93
N THR A 159 -14.37 -9.64 4.44
CA THR A 159 -14.54 -8.54 5.39
C THR A 159 -15.34 -7.41 4.74
N SER A 160 -15.82 -6.44 5.51
CA SER A 160 -16.43 -5.24 4.93
C SER A 160 -15.41 -4.50 4.06
N ALA A 161 -15.90 -3.82 3.04
CA ALA A 161 -15.03 -3.12 2.11
C ALA A 161 -14.37 -1.88 2.72
N GLY A 162 -15.00 -1.27 3.74
CA GLY A 162 -14.46 -0.04 4.33
C GLY A 162 -14.40 1.08 3.33
N MET A 163 -15.57 1.62 2.95
CA MET A 163 -15.70 2.62 1.88
C MET A 163 -15.80 4.06 2.40
N ASP A 164 -15.47 4.31 3.67
CA ASP A 164 -15.31 5.69 4.11
C ASP A 164 -14.12 6.35 3.38
N SER A 165 -14.09 7.67 3.33
CA SER A 165 -13.08 8.40 2.54
C SER A 165 -11.64 8.17 2.98
N SER A 166 -11.40 7.70 4.21
CA SER A 166 -10.05 7.38 4.70
C SER A 166 -9.58 5.97 4.33
N SER A 167 -10.49 5.10 3.88
CA SER A 167 -10.23 3.67 3.72
C SER A 167 -10.53 3.13 2.32
N ASP A 168 -11.18 3.91 1.46
CA ASP A 168 -11.61 3.50 0.12
C ASP A 168 -10.44 3.29 -0.87
N TRP A 169 -9.20 3.65 -0.47
CA TRP A 169 -7.99 3.45 -1.27
C TRP A 169 -7.81 2.00 -1.71
N ARG A 170 -8.27 1.04 -0.93
CA ARG A 170 -8.17 -0.38 -1.27
C ARG A 170 -8.96 -0.73 -2.54
N PHE A 171 -9.97 0.05 -2.89
CA PHE A 171 -10.82 -0.19 -4.05
C PHE A 171 -10.63 0.84 -5.16
N LYS A 172 -10.45 2.11 -4.84
CA LYS A 172 -10.23 3.17 -5.86
C LYS A 172 -8.82 3.17 -6.45
N THR A 173 -7.85 2.58 -5.75
CA THR A 173 -6.46 2.47 -6.24
C THR A 173 -6.01 1.02 -6.36
N HIS A 174 -6.05 0.24 -5.30
CA HIS A 174 -5.52 -1.12 -5.32
C HIS A 174 -6.34 -2.06 -6.22
N LEU A 175 -7.65 -2.12 -6.07
CA LEU A 175 -8.47 -2.91 -6.98
C LEU A 175 -8.47 -2.30 -8.39
N ALA A 176 -8.56 -0.97 -8.48
CA ALA A 176 -8.55 -0.25 -9.76
C ALA A 176 -7.25 -0.47 -10.55
N ASN A 177 -6.15 -0.76 -9.87
CA ASN A 177 -4.87 -1.07 -10.51
C ASN A 177 -4.96 -2.24 -11.49
N LEU A 178 -5.80 -3.23 -11.21
CA LEU A 178 -5.92 -4.42 -12.06
C LEU A 178 -6.48 -4.12 -13.43
N PRO A 179 -7.65 -3.47 -13.59
CA PRO A 179 -8.13 -3.11 -14.92
C PRO A 179 -7.18 -2.16 -15.66
N ILE A 180 -6.46 -1.29 -14.96
CA ILE A 180 -5.45 -0.41 -15.57
C ILE A 180 -4.26 -1.25 -16.08
N TYR A 181 -3.70 -2.10 -15.24
CA TYR A 181 -2.57 -2.97 -15.59
C TYR A 181 -2.89 -3.82 -16.83
N PHE A 182 -4.03 -4.49 -16.83
CA PHE A 182 -4.40 -5.37 -17.95
C PHE A 182 -4.68 -4.60 -19.24
N GLU A 183 -5.25 -3.40 -19.16
CA GLU A 183 -5.37 -2.53 -20.33
C GLU A 183 -4.01 -2.16 -20.90
N TYR A 184 -3.07 -1.77 -20.03
CA TYR A 184 -1.70 -1.46 -20.45
C TYR A 184 -1.01 -2.65 -21.10
N GLN A 185 -1.17 -3.84 -20.55
CA GLN A 185 -0.61 -5.06 -21.13
C GLN A 185 -1.20 -5.36 -22.52
N ALA A 186 -2.51 -5.25 -22.66
CA ALA A 186 -3.19 -5.48 -23.94
C ALA A 186 -2.80 -4.47 -25.01
N ASP A 187 -2.58 -3.22 -24.63
CA ASP A 187 -2.24 -2.12 -25.55
C ASP A 187 -0.72 -1.95 -25.73
N GLY A 188 0.11 -2.68 -24.97
CA GLY A 188 1.57 -2.59 -25.06
C GLY A 188 2.12 -1.24 -24.60
N ILE A 189 1.50 -0.61 -23.61
CA ILE A 189 1.87 0.71 -23.06
C ILE A 189 2.16 0.62 -21.56
N GLY A 190 2.83 1.64 -21.03
CA GLY A 190 3.13 1.76 -19.60
C GLY A 190 2.45 2.93 -18.91
N SER A 191 1.79 3.82 -19.68
CA SER A 191 1.06 4.98 -19.18
C SER A 191 0.14 5.51 -20.27
N THR A 192 -0.82 6.35 -19.90
CA THR A 192 -1.73 6.97 -20.88
C THR A 192 -2.31 8.27 -20.34
N ASP A 193 -2.62 9.21 -21.23
CA ASP A 193 -3.36 10.42 -20.90
C ASP A 193 -4.88 10.21 -20.98
N ALA A 194 -5.33 9.07 -21.51
CA ALA A 194 -6.73 8.75 -21.68
C ALA A 194 -6.93 7.23 -21.56
N ILE A 195 -7.31 6.79 -20.37
CA ILE A 195 -7.65 5.38 -20.13
C ILE A 195 -8.92 5.01 -20.92
N LYS A 196 -8.95 3.83 -21.52
CA LYS A 196 -10.08 3.38 -22.32
C LYS A 196 -11.21 2.78 -21.49
N GLY A 197 -10.86 2.16 -20.37
CA GLY A 197 -11.82 1.43 -19.56
C GLY A 197 -12.17 0.04 -20.10
N THR A 198 -11.25 -0.58 -20.83
CA THR A 198 -11.44 -1.89 -21.49
C THR A 198 -11.93 -2.96 -20.52
N TYR A 199 -11.44 -2.97 -19.28
CA TYR A 199 -11.73 -4.01 -18.29
C TYR A 199 -12.57 -3.51 -17.11
N LEU A 200 -13.35 -2.44 -17.27
CA LEU A 200 -14.20 -1.93 -16.20
C LEU A 200 -15.37 -2.84 -15.85
N ASP A 201 -15.83 -3.67 -16.79
CA ASP A 201 -16.82 -4.72 -16.45
C ASP A 201 -16.22 -5.77 -15.51
N ASN A 202 -14.96 -6.10 -15.71
CA ASN A 202 -14.23 -7.01 -14.83
C ASN A 202 -13.97 -6.39 -13.44
N TYR A 203 -13.68 -5.09 -13.41
CA TYR A 203 -13.59 -4.32 -12.17
C TYR A 203 -14.91 -4.36 -11.40
N LYS A 204 -16.01 -4.14 -12.10
CA LYS A 204 -17.37 -4.26 -11.53
C LYS A 204 -17.61 -5.65 -10.95
N ASP A 205 -17.31 -6.68 -11.72
CA ASP A 205 -17.54 -8.07 -11.30
C ASP A 205 -16.84 -8.39 -9.97
N MET A 206 -15.58 -7.98 -9.83
CA MET A 206 -14.84 -8.21 -8.58
C MET A 206 -15.34 -7.33 -7.44
N PHE A 207 -15.67 -6.06 -7.72
CA PHE A 207 -16.23 -5.17 -6.70
C PHE A 207 -17.60 -5.68 -6.22
N ASP A 208 -18.47 -6.08 -7.14
CA ASP A 208 -19.78 -6.68 -6.81
C ASP A 208 -19.61 -7.96 -5.98
N LEU A 209 -18.67 -8.80 -6.38
CA LEU A 209 -18.42 -10.05 -5.64
C LEU A 209 -18.03 -9.74 -4.19
N TYR A 210 -17.14 -8.77 -4.00
CA TYR A 210 -16.67 -8.39 -2.68
C TYR A 210 -17.82 -7.83 -1.82
N ILE A 211 -18.49 -6.80 -2.31
CA ILE A 211 -19.50 -6.08 -1.52
C ILE A 211 -20.77 -6.90 -1.26
N ASN A 212 -21.09 -7.86 -2.13
CA ASN A 212 -22.28 -8.69 -1.98
C ASN A 212 -22.02 -9.98 -1.17
N ASN A 213 -20.78 -10.30 -0.85
CA ASN A 213 -20.40 -11.48 -0.11
C ASN A 213 -19.56 -11.16 1.13
N SER A 214 -19.81 -10.01 1.72
CA SER A 214 -19.07 -9.53 2.89
C SER A 214 -19.87 -9.67 4.19
N THR A 215 -19.25 -9.24 5.27
CA THR A 215 -19.82 -9.30 6.63
C THR A 215 -21.05 -8.41 6.82
N CYS A 216 -21.24 -7.40 5.97
CA CYS A 216 -22.37 -6.46 6.07
C CYS A 216 -22.97 -6.18 4.70
N ALA A 217 -24.16 -5.57 4.67
CA ALA A 217 -24.81 -5.18 3.44
C ALA A 217 -24.04 -4.04 2.74
N PRO A 218 -24.05 -3.98 1.39
CA PRO A 218 -23.36 -2.91 0.66
C PRO A 218 -23.76 -1.49 1.09
N THR A 219 -25.00 -1.30 1.53
CA THR A 219 -25.53 0.00 1.97
C THR A 219 -24.85 0.51 3.27
N GLU A 220 -24.17 -0.34 4.02
CA GLU A 220 -23.49 0.02 5.26
C GLU A 220 -22.02 0.43 5.07
N LEU A 221 -21.48 0.21 3.86
CA LEU A 221 -20.04 0.33 3.60
C LEU A 221 -19.49 1.76 3.70
N ALA A 222 -20.33 2.77 3.42
CA ALA A 222 -19.92 4.17 3.52
C ALA A 222 -19.49 4.57 4.95
N GLY A 223 -20.02 3.89 5.97
CA GLY A 223 -19.68 4.09 7.37
C GLY A 223 -18.63 3.13 7.91
N LYS A 224 -18.12 2.21 7.09
CA LYS A 224 -17.10 1.24 7.50
C LYS A 224 -15.70 1.74 7.18
N THR A 225 -14.77 1.52 8.11
CA THR A 225 -13.36 1.89 7.97
C THR A 225 -12.50 0.68 7.68
N GLY A 226 -11.23 0.92 7.32
CA GLY A 226 -10.22 -0.14 7.22
C GLY A 226 -10.00 -0.86 8.54
N ASP A 227 -10.11 -0.14 9.67
CA ASP A 227 -10.00 -0.75 11.00
C ASP A 227 -11.18 -1.68 11.29
N ASP A 228 -12.41 -1.32 10.90
CA ASP A 228 -13.56 -2.21 11.01
C ASP A 228 -13.31 -3.51 10.24
N SER A 229 -12.83 -3.40 9.01
CA SER A 229 -12.51 -4.53 8.14
C SER A 229 -11.44 -5.44 8.76
N ARG A 230 -10.36 -4.85 9.30
CA ARG A 230 -9.31 -5.60 10.00
C ARG A 230 -9.84 -6.31 11.24
N ASN A 231 -10.63 -5.63 12.04
CA ASN A 231 -11.18 -6.21 13.27
C ASN A 231 -12.09 -7.38 12.99
N GLU A 232 -12.90 -7.32 11.93
CA GLU A 232 -13.72 -8.45 11.48
C GLU A 232 -12.85 -9.65 11.13
N PHE A 233 -11.73 -9.43 10.45
CA PHE A 233 -10.79 -10.49 10.11
C PHE A 233 -10.11 -11.06 11.36
N LEU A 234 -9.66 -10.21 12.27
CA LEU A 234 -9.07 -10.62 13.56
C LEU A 234 -10.03 -11.44 14.40
N ASP A 235 -11.34 -11.15 14.32
CA ASP A 235 -12.39 -11.84 15.07
C ASP A 235 -12.92 -13.10 14.36
N ASN A 236 -12.27 -13.55 13.29
CA ASN A 236 -12.69 -14.73 12.50
C ASN A 236 -14.10 -14.59 11.90
N GLU A 237 -14.48 -13.40 11.48
CA GLU A 237 -15.78 -13.15 10.89
C GLU A 237 -15.80 -13.30 9.38
N ALA A 238 -14.63 -13.43 8.74
CA ALA A 238 -14.52 -13.57 7.29
C ALA A 238 -13.25 -14.31 6.88
N VAL A 239 -13.31 -14.94 5.69
CA VAL A 239 -12.20 -15.70 5.11
C VAL A 239 -11.17 -14.78 4.46
N PHE A 240 -11.63 -13.77 3.71
CA PHE A 240 -10.78 -12.92 2.87
C PHE A 240 -10.81 -11.47 3.32
N PHE A 241 -9.61 -10.88 3.35
CA PHE A 241 -9.38 -9.47 3.67
C PHE A 241 -8.49 -8.89 2.57
N GLN A 242 -9.05 -8.06 1.68
CA GLN A 242 -8.27 -7.42 0.62
C GLN A 242 -7.38 -6.35 1.25
N ASN A 243 -6.10 -6.65 1.35
CA ASN A 243 -5.10 -5.75 1.90
C ASN A 243 -3.70 -6.27 1.55
N GLY A 244 -2.66 -5.78 2.19
CA GLY A 244 -1.30 -6.04 1.77
C GLY A 244 -0.34 -6.49 2.87
N SER A 245 0.90 -6.67 2.46
CA SER A 245 1.99 -7.16 3.30
C SER A 245 2.23 -6.31 4.56
N TRP A 246 1.88 -5.03 4.53
CA TRP A 246 1.95 -4.13 5.69
C TRP A 246 1.02 -4.52 6.84
N GLU A 247 0.03 -5.36 6.59
CA GLU A 247 -0.91 -5.83 7.62
C GLU A 247 -0.33 -6.93 8.51
N TYR A 248 0.78 -7.54 8.14
CA TYR A 248 1.30 -8.73 8.82
C TYR A 248 1.45 -8.54 10.33
N ASN A 249 2.09 -7.46 10.76
CA ASN A 249 2.30 -7.19 12.19
C ASN A 249 1.02 -6.84 12.96
N ASN A 250 -0.05 -6.47 12.26
CA ASN A 250 -1.37 -6.29 12.86
C ASN A 250 -2.07 -7.63 13.13
N LEU A 251 -1.68 -8.68 12.43
CA LEU A 251 -2.37 -9.98 12.43
C LEU A 251 -1.61 -11.05 13.19
N VAL A 252 -0.27 -11.03 13.15
CA VAL A 252 0.62 -12.06 13.70
C VAL A 252 1.61 -11.42 14.67
N GLY A 253 1.90 -12.12 15.74
CA GLY A 253 2.86 -11.70 16.78
C GLY A 253 2.28 -11.80 18.16
N ASP A 254 3.00 -11.24 19.14
CA ASP A 254 2.59 -11.28 20.55
C ASP A 254 1.24 -10.56 20.75
N GLY A 255 0.30 -11.26 21.37
CA GLY A 255 -1.04 -10.73 21.64
C GLY A 255 -1.96 -10.71 20.42
N LYS A 256 -1.52 -11.25 19.28
CA LYS A 256 -2.32 -11.36 18.06
C LYS A 256 -2.92 -12.77 17.92
N PRO A 257 -4.11 -12.89 17.28
CA PRO A 257 -4.83 -14.17 17.24
C PRO A 257 -4.26 -15.17 16.22
N PHE A 258 -3.49 -14.74 15.23
CA PHE A 258 -3.02 -15.60 14.15
C PHE A 258 -1.54 -15.95 14.28
N THR A 259 -1.20 -17.12 13.74
CA THR A 259 0.17 -17.55 13.45
C THR A 259 0.35 -17.65 11.93
N ASP A 260 1.59 -17.82 11.48
CA ASP A 260 1.89 -18.00 10.05
C ASP A 260 1.14 -19.19 9.43
N ASP A 261 0.87 -20.23 10.22
CA ASP A 261 0.15 -21.41 9.73
C ASP A 261 -1.32 -21.14 9.42
N ASP A 262 -1.91 -20.11 10.00
CA ASP A 262 -3.32 -19.77 9.81
C ASP A 262 -3.61 -18.99 8.55
N LEU A 263 -2.59 -18.32 7.98
CA LEU A 263 -2.76 -17.29 6.96
C LEU A 263 -1.98 -17.58 5.69
N THR A 264 -2.46 -17.00 4.61
CA THR A 264 -1.72 -16.81 3.35
C THR A 264 -2.27 -15.59 2.63
N MET A 265 -1.77 -15.32 1.44
CA MET A 265 -2.28 -14.27 0.55
C MET A 265 -2.41 -14.86 -0.84
N ILE A 266 -3.55 -14.63 -1.48
CA ILE A 266 -3.78 -15.08 -2.86
C ILE A 266 -3.93 -13.88 -3.78
N PRO A 267 -3.67 -14.04 -5.09
CA PRO A 267 -3.85 -12.95 -6.05
C PRO A 267 -5.29 -12.43 -6.11
N VAL A 268 -5.45 -11.17 -6.47
CA VAL A 268 -6.76 -10.61 -6.79
C VAL A 268 -7.03 -10.88 -8.26
N TYR A 269 -7.98 -11.77 -8.54
CA TYR A 269 -8.38 -12.13 -9.88
C TYR A 269 -9.60 -11.29 -10.33
N ILE A 270 -9.58 -10.81 -11.55
CA ILE A 270 -10.71 -10.07 -12.13
C ILE A 270 -11.25 -10.70 -13.42
N GLY A 271 -10.83 -11.92 -13.73
CA GLY A 271 -11.30 -12.64 -14.92
C GLY A 271 -10.62 -12.24 -16.22
N VAL A 272 -9.40 -11.71 -16.14
CA VAL A 272 -8.62 -11.24 -17.30
C VAL A 272 -7.25 -11.89 -17.32
N GLY A 273 -6.76 -12.17 -18.49
CA GLY A 273 -5.40 -12.65 -18.72
C GLY A 273 -5.19 -14.10 -18.33
N ASP A 274 -3.93 -14.47 -18.16
CA ASP A 274 -3.51 -15.82 -17.76
C ASP A 274 -3.53 -15.92 -16.23
N GLU A 275 -4.72 -16.07 -15.68
CA GLU A 275 -4.94 -16.08 -14.23
C GLU A 275 -4.20 -17.21 -13.52
N ALA A 276 -4.03 -18.36 -14.17
CA ALA A 276 -3.29 -19.47 -13.59
C ALA A 276 -1.82 -19.14 -13.28
N ASN A 277 -1.26 -18.17 -13.98
CA ASN A 277 0.11 -17.70 -13.80
C ASN A 277 0.21 -16.30 -13.20
N GLN A 278 -0.89 -15.77 -12.67
CA GLN A 278 -0.89 -14.45 -12.03
C GLN A 278 -0.35 -14.53 -10.61
N GLY A 279 0.54 -13.60 -10.27
CA GLY A 279 1.07 -13.38 -8.92
C GLY A 279 0.34 -12.28 -8.17
N LEU A 280 0.91 -11.85 -7.05
CA LEU A 280 0.41 -10.74 -6.25
C LEU A 280 0.69 -9.41 -6.95
N CYS A 281 -0.02 -8.36 -6.51
CA CYS A 281 0.26 -6.99 -6.96
C CYS A 281 1.46 -6.46 -6.17
N THR A 282 2.57 -6.18 -6.84
CA THR A 282 3.85 -5.85 -6.19
C THR A 282 4.42 -4.54 -6.71
N GLY A 283 4.90 -3.69 -5.79
CA GLY A 283 5.48 -2.40 -6.10
C GLY A 283 5.73 -1.54 -4.87
N THR A 284 5.82 -0.22 -5.06
CA THR A 284 5.92 0.74 -3.96
C THR A 284 5.21 2.05 -4.27
N GLU A 285 4.67 2.68 -3.25
CA GLU A 285 4.24 4.07 -3.21
C GLU A 285 4.90 4.82 -2.04
N ASN A 286 5.73 4.13 -1.28
CA ASN A 286 6.31 4.67 -0.05
C ASN A 286 7.69 5.24 -0.37
N TYR A 287 7.75 6.56 -0.54
CA TYR A 287 8.98 7.27 -0.88
C TYR A 287 9.34 8.27 0.22
N TRP A 288 10.60 8.21 0.64
CA TRP A 288 11.17 9.21 1.55
C TRP A 288 11.58 10.47 0.80
N CYS A 289 11.25 11.61 1.38
CA CYS A 289 11.73 12.93 0.97
C CYS A 289 12.40 13.63 2.15
N VAL A 290 13.44 14.39 1.87
CA VAL A 290 14.14 15.23 2.85
C VAL A 290 13.72 16.68 2.64
N ASN A 291 13.33 17.37 3.73
CA ASN A 291 12.88 18.76 3.68
C ASN A 291 14.04 19.69 3.38
N LYS A 292 14.06 20.32 2.20
CA LYS A 292 15.12 21.23 1.78
C LYS A 292 15.15 22.54 2.57
N GLU A 293 14.06 22.88 3.25
CA GLU A 293 13.95 24.10 4.05
C GLU A 293 14.49 23.94 5.47
N ALA A 294 14.85 22.70 5.85
CA ALA A 294 15.52 22.45 7.12
C ALA A 294 16.95 23.04 7.10
N ASP A 295 17.50 23.27 8.29
CA ASP A 295 18.90 23.67 8.41
C ASP A 295 19.81 22.59 7.81
N GLN A 296 20.93 23.00 7.20
CA GLN A 296 21.84 22.05 6.53
C GLN A 296 22.34 20.96 7.48
N ALA A 297 22.61 21.32 8.76
CA ALA A 297 23.01 20.34 9.76
C ALA A 297 21.93 19.26 9.98
N ASP A 298 20.66 19.65 9.95
CA ASP A 298 19.54 18.72 10.10
C ASP A 298 19.33 17.86 8.83
N ILE A 299 19.55 18.45 7.65
CA ILE A 299 19.53 17.71 6.38
C ILE A 299 20.62 16.62 6.39
N ASP A 300 21.84 16.99 6.76
CA ASP A 300 22.97 16.06 6.81
C ASP A 300 22.74 14.95 7.83
N ALA A 301 22.22 15.29 9.01
CA ALA A 301 21.86 14.31 10.03
C ALA A 301 20.77 13.35 9.54
N THR A 302 19.79 13.87 8.81
CA THR A 302 18.68 13.08 8.24
C THR A 302 19.18 12.12 7.17
N LEU A 303 20.04 12.57 6.27
CA LEU A 303 20.65 11.70 5.25
C LEU A 303 21.47 10.58 5.89
N ASP A 304 22.25 10.89 6.95
CA ASP A 304 23.02 9.89 7.68
C ASP A 304 22.12 8.87 8.38
N PHE A 305 21.02 9.31 8.98
CA PHE A 305 20.02 8.44 9.59
C PHE A 305 19.39 7.50 8.57
N MET A 306 18.93 8.04 7.43
CA MET A 306 18.34 7.25 6.35
C MET A 306 19.30 6.17 5.85
N TYR A 307 20.55 6.55 5.60
CA TYR A 307 21.58 5.62 5.13
C TYR A 307 21.88 4.55 6.17
N TRP A 308 21.99 4.92 7.45
CA TRP A 308 22.19 3.96 8.54
C TRP A 308 21.02 2.94 8.61
N CYS A 309 19.78 3.39 8.46
CA CYS A 309 18.62 2.50 8.47
C CYS A 309 18.70 1.41 7.40
N VAL A 310 19.19 1.74 6.21
CA VAL A 310 19.16 0.83 5.05
C VAL A 310 20.49 0.12 4.81
N SER A 311 21.56 0.45 5.55
CA SER A 311 22.90 -0.08 5.29
C SER A 311 23.58 -0.71 6.50
N SER A 312 23.26 -0.28 7.73
CA SER A 312 23.87 -0.86 8.95
C SER A 312 23.27 -2.21 9.32
N ASP A 313 23.98 -3.01 10.10
CA ASP A 313 23.47 -4.29 10.59
C ASP A 313 22.22 -4.09 11.44
N GLU A 314 22.22 -3.12 12.35
CA GLU A 314 21.09 -2.81 13.24
C GLU A 314 19.90 -2.28 12.46
N GLY A 315 20.13 -1.35 11.52
CA GLY A 315 19.08 -0.75 10.70
C GLY A 315 18.44 -1.77 9.79
N THR A 316 19.23 -2.53 9.03
CA THR A 316 18.70 -3.53 8.10
C THR A 316 18.01 -4.69 8.81
N LYS A 317 18.49 -5.07 10.00
CA LYS A 317 17.82 -6.07 10.83
C LYS A 317 16.46 -5.57 11.32
N ALA A 318 16.39 -4.34 11.80
CA ALA A 318 15.13 -3.76 12.25
C ALA A 318 14.12 -3.62 11.09
N MET A 319 14.57 -3.15 9.94
CA MET A 319 13.72 -3.03 8.75
C MET A 319 13.14 -4.38 8.32
N ALA A 320 13.98 -5.43 8.30
CA ALA A 320 13.55 -6.76 7.87
C ALA A 320 12.75 -7.51 8.96
N ASN A 321 13.27 -7.58 10.19
CA ASN A 321 12.71 -8.45 11.24
C ASN A 321 11.62 -7.76 12.07
N ASP A 322 11.85 -6.49 12.47
CA ASP A 322 10.88 -5.79 13.32
C ASP A 322 9.74 -5.19 12.52
N MET A 323 10.03 -4.67 11.33
CA MET A 323 9.05 -4.03 10.45
C MET A 323 8.51 -4.97 9.37
N GLY A 324 9.24 -6.05 9.07
CA GLY A 324 8.86 -6.97 7.99
C GLY A 324 9.04 -6.39 6.59
N PHE A 325 9.92 -5.39 6.43
CA PHE A 325 10.11 -4.69 5.16
C PHE A 325 11.03 -5.44 4.20
N VAL A 326 10.69 -5.38 2.93
CA VAL A 326 11.63 -5.61 1.83
C VAL A 326 12.12 -4.26 1.37
N ILE A 327 13.38 -3.95 1.62
CA ILE A 327 13.93 -2.64 1.23
C ILE A 327 14.75 -2.76 -0.06
N PRO A 328 14.66 -1.78 -0.99
CA PRO A 328 15.34 -1.84 -2.28
C PRO A 328 16.79 -1.37 -2.21
N PHE A 329 17.56 -1.86 -1.21
CA PHE A 329 18.95 -1.47 -0.97
C PHE A 329 19.85 -2.69 -0.89
N LYS A 330 21.16 -2.48 -1.19
CA LYS A 330 22.13 -3.54 -1.39
C LYS A 330 22.35 -4.44 -0.16
N ASN A 331 22.22 -3.90 1.04
CA ASN A 331 22.46 -4.63 2.29
C ASN A 331 21.18 -5.15 2.96
N ALA A 332 20.05 -5.18 2.24
CA ALA A 332 18.79 -5.67 2.76
C ALA A 332 18.91 -7.08 3.33
N GLN A 333 18.30 -7.30 4.49
CA GLN A 333 18.18 -8.62 5.09
C GLN A 333 16.86 -9.27 4.68
N GLU A 334 16.79 -10.60 4.77
CA GLU A 334 15.57 -11.34 4.44
C GLU A 334 14.46 -11.03 5.43
N SER A 335 13.27 -10.72 4.93
CA SER A 335 12.10 -10.42 5.75
C SER A 335 11.42 -11.71 6.25
N PRO A 336 11.07 -11.81 7.55
CA PRO A 336 10.29 -12.91 8.09
C PRO A 336 8.78 -12.78 7.80
N ASN A 337 8.34 -11.69 7.18
CA ASN A 337 6.94 -11.45 6.87
C ASN A 337 6.38 -12.56 5.96
N LEU A 338 5.34 -13.25 6.43
CA LEU A 338 4.72 -14.35 5.70
C LEU A 338 4.27 -13.95 4.30
N PHE A 339 3.69 -12.76 4.15
CA PHE A 339 3.14 -12.33 2.86
C PHE A 339 4.26 -12.02 1.86
N VAL A 340 5.40 -11.56 2.34
CA VAL A 340 6.62 -11.43 1.53
C VAL A 340 7.11 -12.80 1.07
N LYS A 341 7.11 -13.78 1.96
CA LYS A 341 7.49 -15.17 1.63
C LYS A 341 6.55 -15.79 0.59
N VAL A 342 5.25 -15.51 0.70
CA VAL A 342 4.25 -15.95 -0.28
C VAL A 342 4.54 -15.34 -1.65
N ASP A 343 4.81 -14.04 -1.71
CA ASP A 343 5.15 -13.36 -2.98
C ASP A 343 6.41 -13.96 -3.60
N ASN A 344 7.44 -14.18 -2.81
CA ASN A 344 8.68 -14.81 -3.27
C ASN A 344 8.46 -16.23 -3.78
N ALA A 345 7.61 -17.02 -3.10
CA ALA A 345 7.29 -18.38 -3.51
C ALA A 345 6.53 -18.40 -4.84
N LEU A 346 5.55 -17.51 -5.02
CA LEU A 346 4.80 -17.41 -6.27
C LEU A 346 5.72 -17.03 -7.44
N THR A 347 6.63 -16.09 -7.21
CA THR A 347 7.62 -15.69 -8.23
C THR A 347 8.55 -16.86 -8.58
N ALA A 348 8.99 -17.65 -7.58
CA ALA A 348 9.82 -18.82 -7.80
C ALA A 348 9.09 -19.92 -8.58
N GLU A 349 7.76 -20.01 -8.46
CA GLU A 349 6.91 -20.92 -9.24
C GLU A 349 6.67 -20.45 -10.69
N GLY A 350 7.15 -19.25 -11.05
CA GLY A 350 6.97 -18.67 -12.37
C GLY A 350 5.71 -17.83 -12.52
N LYS A 351 5.02 -17.50 -11.43
CA LYS A 351 3.88 -16.57 -11.47
C LYS A 351 4.38 -15.17 -11.81
N THR A 352 3.59 -14.42 -12.57
CA THR A 352 3.90 -13.05 -12.97
C THR A 352 3.26 -12.06 -12.02
N PRO A 353 4.06 -11.26 -11.28
CA PRO A 353 3.51 -10.20 -10.44
C PRO A 353 2.74 -9.16 -11.27
N VAL A 354 1.69 -8.61 -10.69
CA VAL A 354 0.97 -7.48 -11.27
C VAL A 354 1.65 -6.20 -10.79
N ALA A 355 2.24 -5.45 -11.71
CA ALA A 355 2.93 -4.21 -11.36
C ALA A 355 1.95 -3.14 -10.89
N TRP A 356 2.38 -2.33 -9.92
CA TRP A 356 1.61 -1.16 -9.49
C TRP A 356 1.69 -0.06 -10.56
N CYS A 357 0.51 0.39 -11.00
CA CYS A 357 0.37 1.47 -11.97
C CYS A 357 -0.05 2.79 -11.31
N PHE A 358 0.07 2.89 -10.00
CA PHE A 358 -0.40 4.05 -9.23
C PHE A 358 0.28 5.35 -9.68
N SER A 359 1.55 5.26 -10.08
CA SER A 359 2.32 6.39 -10.58
C SER A 359 1.77 6.98 -11.89
N THR A 360 0.94 6.23 -12.59
CA THR A 360 0.35 6.65 -13.86
C THR A 360 -1.06 7.23 -13.69
N MET A 361 -1.66 7.08 -12.51
CA MET A 361 -2.96 7.68 -12.19
C MET A 361 -2.85 9.20 -12.23
N PRO A 362 -3.80 9.92 -12.83
CA PRO A 362 -3.58 11.32 -13.20
C PRO A 362 -3.54 12.30 -12.02
N SER A 363 -4.26 12.03 -10.93
CA SER A 363 -4.30 12.95 -9.77
C SER A 363 -4.99 12.32 -8.56
N GLU A 364 -4.85 12.97 -7.40
CA GLU A 364 -5.66 12.64 -6.22
C GLU A 364 -7.14 12.93 -6.45
N ASN A 365 -7.48 13.97 -7.22
CA ASN A 365 -8.86 14.27 -7.58
C ASN A 365 -9.51 13.12 -8.36
N TRP A 366 -8.79 12.50 -9.29
CA TRP A 366 -9.28 11.33 -10.00
C TRP A 366 -9.56 10.18 -9.05
N LYS A 367 -8.63 9.87 -8.15
CA LYS A 367 -8.80 8.81 -7.14
C LYS A 367 -10.04 9.08 -6.28
N ASN A 368 -10.17 10.29 -5.77
CA ASN A 368 -11.30 10.68 -4.92
C ASN A 368 -12.63 10.62 -5.66
N GLY A 369 -12.65 11.02 -6.94
CA GLY A 369 -13.83 10.93 -7.79
C GLY A 369 -14.29 9.49 -8.02
N VAL A 370 -13.34 8.58 -8.28
CA VAL A 370 -13.63 7.14 -8.42
C VAL A 370 -14.11 6.57 -7.08
N GLY A 371 -13.45 6.92 -5.97
CA GLY A 371 -13.86 6.46 -4.64
C GLY A 371 -15.27 6.89 -4.26
N SER A 372 -15.62 8.15 -4.51
CA SER A 372 -16.98 8.67 -4.25
C SER A 372 -18.03 7.95 -5.10
N ALA A 373 -17.72 7.69 -6.36
CA ALA A 373 -18.64 6.98 -7.27
C ALA A 373 -18.84 5.52 -6.85
N LEU A 374 -17.76 4.83 -6.42
CA LEU A 374 -17.85 3.46 -5.88
C LEU A 374 -18.68 3.40 -4.61
N THR A 375 -18.50 4.35 -3.71
CA THR A 375 -19.26 4.44 -2.45
C THR A 375 -20.74 4.65 -2.73
N ALA A 376 -21.09 5.56 -3.64
CA ALA A 376 -22.46 5.79 -4.04
C ALA A 376 -23.08 4.56 -4.72
N TYR A 377 -22.31 3.88 -5.56
CA TYR A 377 -22.75 2.62 -6.18
C TYR A 377 -23.07 1.56 -5.13
N ALA A 378 -22.17 1.32 -4.18
CA ALA A 378 -22.40 0.36 -3.10
C ALA A 378 -23.62 0.74 -2.24
N ALA A 379 -23.84 2.03 -1.99
CA ALA A 379 -24.97 2.53 -1.22
C ALA A 379 -26.31 2.48 -1.97
N GLY A 380 -26.29 2.20 -3.28
CA GLY A 380 -27.49 2.20 -4.11
C GLY A 380 -27.97 3.59 -4.51
N THR A 381 -27.17 4.63 -4.29
CA THR A 381 -27.49 6.03 -4.64
C THR A 381 -26.85 6.48 -5.95
N GLY A 382 -26.02 5.67 -6.56
CA GLY A 382 -25.40 5.89 -7.87
C GLY A 382 -25.32 4.58 -8.65
N ASP A 383 -25.23 4.68 -9.97
CA ASP A 383 -25.09 3.52 -10.84
C ASP A 383 -23.64 3.28 -11.23
N TRP A 384 -23.38 2.15 -11.90
CA TRP A 384 -22.03 1.81 -12.36
C TRP A 384 -21.55 2.77 -13.47
N ASN A 385 -22.46 3.33 -14.27
CA ASN A 385 -22.08 4.31 -15.29
C ASN A 385 -21.40 5.55 -14.67
N ALA A 386 -21.81 5.96 -13.47
CA ALA A 386 -21.13 7.03 -12.75
C ALA A 386 -19.70 6.66 -12.39
N VAL A 387 -19.43 5.41 -12.05
CA VAL A 387 -18.06 4.91 -11.82
C VAL A 387 -17.25 4.94 -13.11
N VAL A 388 -17.82 4.47 -14.23
CA VAL A 388 -17.17 4.50 -15.54
C VAL A 388 -16.84 5.94 -15.94
N THR A 389 -17.76 6.86 -15.77
CA THR A 389 -17.56 8.28 -16.08
C THR A 389 -16.43 8.88 -15.23
N ALA A 390 -16.46 8.64 -13.92
CA ALA A 390 -15.39 9.12 -13.02
C ALA A 390 -14.02 8.52 -13.40
N PHE A 391 -14.00 7.26 -13.81
CA PHE A 391 -12.77 6.55 -14.17
C PHE A 391 -12.22 7.05 -15.51
N VAL A 392 -13.01 7.00 -16.57
CA VAL A 392 -12.60 7.27 -17.96
C VAL A 392 -12.53 8.76 -18.26
N ASP A 393 -13.66 9.47 -18.12
CA ASP A 393 -13.74 10.89 -18.41
C ASP A 393 -12.94 11.70 -17.39
N GLY A 394 -12.98 11.29 -16.12
CA GLY A 394 -12.19 11.89 -15.05
C GLY A 394 -10.69 11.76 -15.30
N TRP A 395 -10.23 10.60 -15.78
CA TRP A 395 -8.83 10.39 -16.14
C TRP A 395 -8.37 11.38 -17.20
N LYS A 396 -9.09 11.47 -18.29
CA LYS A 396 -8.79 12.38 -19.42
C LYS A 396 -8.74 13.84 -18.97
N THR A 397 -9.72 14.25 -18.18
CA THR A 397 -9.81 15.62 -17.65
C THR A 397 -8.64 15.96 -16.76
N GLU A 398 -8.31 15.08 -15.80
CA GLU A 398 -7.22 15.31 -14.86
C GLU A 398 -5.83 15.24 -15.51
N ALA A 399 -5.65 14.32 -16.47
CA ALA A 399 -4.42 14.24 -17.24
C ALA A 399 -4.17 15.51 -18.05
N ALA A 400 -5.21 16.08 -18.64
CA ALA A 400 -5.13 17.35 -19.38
C ALA A 400 -4.77 18.54 -18.46
N LEU A 401 -5.31 18.57 -17.24
CA LEU A 401 -4.97 19.60 -16.25
C LEU A 401 -3.50 19.53 -15.81
N ASN A 402 -2.96 18.32 -15.71
CA ASN A 402 -1.55 18.12 -15.30
C ASN A 402 -0.55 18.36 -16.42
N ALA A 403 -0.99 18.37 -17.67
CA ALA A 403 -0.13 18.60 -18.84
C ALA A 403 0.08 20.10 -19.13
N GLY A 404 -0.65 20.99 -18.45
CA GLY A 404 -0.60 22.44 -18.65
C GLY A 404 0.37 23.17 -17.75
#